data_a5d9c81d61d6e48c1fb4d6094d14b39d
#
_entry.id   a5d9c81d61d6e48c1fb4d6094d14b39d
#
_cell.length_a   1.000
_cell.length_b   1.000
_cell.length_c   1.000
_cell.angle_alpha   90.00
_cell.angle_beta   90.00
_cell.angle_gamma   90.00
#
_symmetry.space_group_name_H-M   'P 1'
#
loop_
_entity.id
_entity.type
_entity.pdbx_description
1 polymer ?
#
loop_
_entity_poly.entity_id
_entity_poly.type
_entity_poly.pdbx_seq_one_letter_code
_entity_poly.pdbx_strand_id
1 'polypeptide(L)'
;QARLEEEAGQLLRDARELQDAGAQLLVVECIPSMLGAEVSASLDIPVIGIGAGAACDGQVLVMHDMLGLGGRAPKFVANFMERSESVQGAFKAYVDAVRKGSFPAKEHEY
;
A
#
# COMPACT_ATOMS: atom_id res chain seq x y z
N GLN A 1 -2.40 -22.01 -8.20
CA GLN A 1 -3.43 -21.14 -8.81
C GLN A 1 -4.71 -21.13 -7.99
N ALA A 2 -5.32 -22.32 -7.83
CA ALA A 2 -6.55 -22.43 -7.03
C ALA A 2 -6.33 -21.98 -5.58
N ARG A 3 -5.16 -22.27 -5.03
CA ARG A 3 -4.78 -21.85 -3.68
C ARG A 3 -4.72 -20.32 -3.56
N LEU A 4 -4.17 -19.65 -4.57
CA LEU A 4 -4.10 -18.18 -4.57
C LEU A 4 -5.51 -17.58 -4.67
N GLU A 5 -6.39 -18.16 -5.46
CA GLU A 5 -7.77 -17.72 -5.57
C GLU A 5 -8.52 -17.91 -4.25
N GLU A 6 -8.28 -19.02 -3.57
CA GLU A 6 -8.88 -19.27 -2.25
C GLU A 6 -8.40 -18.27 -1.21
N GLU A 7 -7.11 -17.99 -1.19
CA GLU A 7 -6.53 -17.03 -0.27
C GLU A 7 -7.07 -15.62 -0.54
N ALA A 8 -7.19 -15.25 -1.81
CA ALA A 8 -7.75 -13.97 -2.20
C ALA A 8 -9.21 -13.84 -1.76
N GLY A 9 -10.01 -14.90 -1.99
CA GLY A 9 -11.40 -14.92 -1.55
C GLY A 9 -11.54 -14.82 -0.04
N GLN A 10 -10.65 -15.49 0.69
CA GLN A 10 -10.65 -15.43 2.15
C GLN A 10 -10.29 -14.02 2.65
N LEU A 11 -9.33 -13.38 2.02
CA LEU A 11 -8.96 -12.02 2.38
C LEU A 11 -10.14 -11.06 2.20
N LEU A 12 -10.85 -11.17 1.09
CA LEU A 12 -12.03 -10.33 0.83
C LEU A 12 -13.13 -10.55 1.87
N ARG A 13 -13.37 -11.80 2.25
CA ARG A 13 -14.34 -12.11 3.29
C ARG A 13 -13.92 -11.54 4.64
N ASP A 14 -12.66 -11.72 5.00
CA ASP A 14 -12.12 -11.21 6.25
C ASP A 14 -12.21 -9.69 6.32
N ALA A 15 -11.91 -9.02 5.21
CA ALA A 15 -12.00 -7.56 5.13
C ALA A 15 -13.43 -7.08 5.38
N ARG A 16 -14.41 -7.73 4.77
CA ARG A 16 -15.83 -7.40 4.99
C ARG A 16 -16.27 -7.66 6.42
N GLU A 17 -15.81 -8.76 7.00
CA GLU A 17 -16.13 -9.07 8.40
C GLU A 17 -15.56 -8.01 9.34
N LEU A 18 -14.35 -7.53 9.07
CA LEU A 18 -13.75 -6.47 9.87
C LEU A 18 -14.55 -5.17 9.75
N GLN A 19 -14.96 -4.81 8.54
CA GLN A 19 -15.80 -3.63 8.33
C GLN A 19 -17.13 -3.78 9.08
N ASP A 20 -17.79 -4.91 8.92
CA ASP A 20 -19.09 -5.18 9.56
C ASP A 20 -18.98 -5.18 11.09
N ALA A 21 -17.82 -5.57 11.61
CA ALA A 21 -17.54 -5.56 13.05
C ALA A 21 -17.25 -4.16 13.59
N GLY A 22 -17.12 -3.16 12.73
CA GLY A 22 -16.93 -1.78 13.15
C GLY A 22 -15.56 -1.17 12.86
N ALA A 23 -14.70 -1.83 12.09
CA ALA A 23 -13.43 -1.23 11.67
C ALA A 23 -13.71 0.02 10.84
N GLN A 24 -12.98 1.09 11.10
CA GLN A 24 -13.17 2.37 10.43
C GLN A 24 -12.09 2.65 9.37
N LEU A 25 -11.06 1.83 9.32
CA LEU A 25 -9.97 1.91 8.38
C LEU A 25 -9.29 0.55 8.34
N LEU A 26 -8.85 0.12 7.16
CA LEU A 26 -8.16 -1.15 7.00
C LEU A 26 -6.81 -0.93 6.33
N VAL A 27 -5.78 -1.58 6.84
CA VAL A 27 -4.45 -1.59 6.20
C VAL A 27 -4.25 -2.97 5.57
N VAL A 28 -3.83 -2.99 4.30
CA VAL A 28 -3.49 -4.22 3.60
C VAL A 28 -2.02 -4.18 3.19
N GLU A 29 -1.32 -5.31 3.36
CA GLU A 29 0.12 -5.36 3.25
C GLU A 29 0.57 -6.51 2.35
N CYS A 30 1.47 -6.19 1.41
CA CYS A 30 2.17 -7.18 0.58
C CYS A 30 1.23 -8.16 -0.14
N ILE A 31 0.23 -7.62 -0.80
CA ILE A 31 -0.72 -8.40 -1.61
C ILE A 31 -0.63 -7.94 -3.07
N PRO A 32 -1.01 -8.80 -4.03
CA PRO A 32 -1.04 -8.40 -5.43
C PRO A 32 -1.89 -7.14 -5.66
N SER A 33 -1.48 -6.30 -6.59
CA SER A 33 -2.15 -5.02 -6.82
C SER A 33 -3.62 -5.19 -7.23
N MET A 34 -3.94 -6.22 -7.99
CA MET A 34 -5.33 -6.51 -8.35
C MET A 34 -6.19 -6.80 -7.13
N LEU A 35 -5.64 -7.52 -6.17
CA LEU A 35 -6.36 -7.84 -4.93
C LEU A 35 -6.52 -6.60 -4.07
N GLY A 36 -5.50 -5.74 -4.00
CA GLY A 36 -5.60 -4.45 -3.33
C GLY A 36 -6.73 -3.60 -3.92
N ALA A 37 -6.84 -3.58 -5.24
CA ALA A 37 -7.92 -2.89 -5.93
C ALA A 37 -9.30 -3.46 -5.58
N GLU A 38 -9.41 -4.79 -5.55
CA GLU A 38 -10.68 -5.46 -5.22
C GLU A 38 -11.12 -5.17 -3.78
N VAL A 39 -10.18 -5.24 -2.84
CA VAL A 39 -10.49 -4.94 -1.44
C VAL A 39 -10.99 -3.50 -1.31
N SER A 40 -10.27 -2.56 -1.91
CA SER A 40 -10.66 -1.14 -1.85
C SER A 40 -12.03 -0.89 -2.46
N ALA A 41 -12.32 -1.53 -3.59
CA ALA A 41 -13.60 -1.36 -4.27
C ALA A 41 -14.76 -2.01 -3.51
N SER A 42 -14.50 -3.04 -2.70
CA SER A 42 -15.55 -3.81 -2.03
C SER A 42 -15.93 -3.26 -0.65
N LEU A 43 -15.13 -2.37 -0.08
CA LEU A 43 -15.37 -1.82 1.25
C LEU A 43 -15.85 -0.38 1.19
N ASP A 44 -16.60 0.02 2.21
CA ASP A 44 -17.04 1.41 2.39
C ASP A 44 -16.02 2.22 3.18
N ILE A 45 -15.19 1.54 3.99
CA ILE A 45 -14.15 2.19 4.79
C ILE A 45 -12.90 2.41 3.97
N PRO A 46 -12.05 3.40 4.33
CA PRO A 46 -10.77 3.60 3.64
C PRO A 46 -9.85 2.39 3.77
N VAL A 47 -9.20 2.04 2.66
CA VAL A 47 -8.21 0.96 2.60
C VAL A 47 -6.85 1.58 2.31
N ILE A 48 -5.92 1.41 3.21
CA ILE A 48 -4.56 1.94 3.11
C ILE A 48 -3.64 0.79 2.75
N GLY A 49 -2.88 0.96 1.69
CA GLY A 49 -1.98 -0.09 1.20
C GLY A 49 -0.52 0.15 1.56
N ILE A 50 0.18 -0.93 1.82
CA ILE A 50 1.63 -0.96 1.88
C ILE A 50 2.07 -2.22 1.13
N GLY A 51 2.67 -2.04 -0.04
CA GLY A 51 2.98 -3.16 -0.92
C GLY A 51 1.74 -3.81 -1.53
N ALA A 52 0.68 -3.04 -1.79
CA ALA A 52 -0.59 -3.54 -2.29
C ALA A 52 -1.05 -2.83 -3.59
N GLY A 53 -0.16 -2.09 -4.22
CA GLY A 53 -0.47 -1.37 -5.46
C GLY A 53 -1.11 -0.01 -5.23
N ALA A 54 -1.28 0.76 -6.31
CA ALA A 54 -1.70 2.15 -6.27
C ALA A 54 -3.21 2.35 -6.19
N ALA A 55 -4.00 1.28 -6.31
CA ALA A 55 -5.46 1.39 -6.38
C ALA A 55 -6.16 1.41 -5.01
N CYS A 56 -5.40 1.39 -3.92
CA CYS A 56 -5.95 1.59 -2.58
C CYS A 56 -6.29 3.07 -2.37
N ASP A 57 -7.10 3.36 -1.36
CA ASP A 57 -7.51 4.73 -1.07
C ASP A 57 -6.35 5.61 -0.59
N GLY A 58 -5.32 5.00 -0.01
CA GLY A 58 -4.11 5.69 0.40
C GLY A 58 -2.97 4.72 0.56
N GLN A 59 -1.80 5.24 0.89
CA GLN A 59 -0.57 4.47 1.05
C GLN A 59 0.09 4.80 2.39
N VAL A 60 0.80 3.83 2.94
CA VAL A 60 1.66 4.06 4.10
C VAL A 60 3.01 3.40 3.83
N LEU A 61 4.07 4.00 4.32
CA LEU A 61 5.41 3.42 4.33
C LEU A 61 6.04 3.66 5.69
N VAL A 62 6.88 2.73 6.12
CA VAL A 62 7.71 2.93 7.29
C VAL A 62 8.66 4.10 6.99
N MET A 63 8.67 5.09 7.85
CA MET A 63 9.49 6.30 7.69
C MET A 63 10.97 5.98 7.45
N HIS A 64 11.49 5.03 8.21
CA HIS A 64 12.88 4.57 8.10
C HIS A 64 13.20 4.07 6.68
N ASP A 65 12.28 3.31 6.09
CA ASP A 65 12.45 2.76 4.76
C ASP A 65 12.39 3.84 3.69
N MET A 66 11.39 4.73 3.77
CA MET A 66 11.22 5.75 2.74
C MET A 66 12.34 6.79 2.75
N LEU A 67 13.05 6.94 3.87
CA LEU A 67 14.19 7.84 3.98
C LEU A 67 15.52 7.15 3.65
N GLY A 68 15.48 5.86 3.33
CA GLY A 68 16.67 5.11 2.93
C GLY A 68 17.64 4.84 4.07
N LEU A 69 17.16 4.80 5.30
CA LEU A 69 18.04 4.67 6.48
C LEU A 69 18.40 3.23 6.83
N GLY A 70 17.65 2.27 6.34
CA GLY A 70 17.77 0.87 6.76
C GLY A 70 18.66 0.00 5.88
N GLY A 71 19.34 0.55 4.92
CA GLY A 71 20.14 -0.24 3.97
C GLY A 71 19.23 -0.94 2.96
N ARG A 72 19.05 -2.27 3.10
CA ARG A 72 18.26 -3.03 2.14
C ARG A 72 16.77 -2.89 2.43
N ALA A 73 16.03 -2.34 1.47
CA ALA A 73 14.61 -2.13 1.60
C ALA A 73 13.78 -3.21 0.88
N PRO A 74 12.53 -3.49 1.33
CA PRO A 74 11.62 -4.34 0.60
C PRO A 74 11.31 -3.79 -0.80
N LYS A 75 10.86 -4.68 -1.68
CA LYS A 75 10.50 -4.34 -3.05
C LYS A 75 9.49 -3.19 -3.17
N PHE A 76 8.55 -3.12 -2.24
CA PHE A 76 7.50 -2.11 -2.30
C PHE A 76 7.95 -0.70 -1.87
N VAL A 77 9.19 -0.54 -1.46
CA VAL A 77 9.71 0.74 -0.97
C VAL A 77 10.47 1.49 -2.05
N ALA A 78 10.24 2.80 -2.15
CA ALA A 78 11.11 3.71 -2.90
C ALA A 78 11.81 4.62 -1.90
N ASN A 79 13.08 4.94 -2.17
CA ASN A 79 13.86 5.85 -1.34
C ASN A 79 13.59 7.28 -1.77
N PHE A 80 12.78 8.00 -1.02
CA PHE A 80 12.39 9.37 -1.37
C PHE A 80 13.47 10.41 -1.06
N MET A 81 14.50 10.03 -0.31
CA MET A 81 15.67 10.91 -0.14
C MET A 81 16.43 11.12 -1.45
N GLU A 82 16.33 10.18 -2.39
CA GLU A 82 16.92 10.35 -3.72
C GLU A 82 16.26 11.45 -4.54
N ARG A 83 15.10 11.89 -4.12
CA ARG A 83 14.30 12.93 -4.81
C ARG A 83 14.36 14.27 -4.10
N SER A 84 15.16 14.38 -3.04
CA SER A 84 15.15 15.58 -2.21
C SER A 84 16.49 15.74 -1.49
N GLU A 85 16.76 16.97 -1.08
CA GLU A 85 17.96 17.30 -0.29
C GLU A 85 17.67 17.37 1.21
N SER A 86 16.43 17.14 1.62
CA SER A 86 16.02 17.22 3.03
C SER A 86 15.01 16.16 3.38
N VAL A 87 14.91 15.84 4.67
CA VAL A 87 13.88 14.93 5.18
C VAL A 87 12.48 15.47 4.89
N GLN A 88 12.27 16.76 5.13
CA GLN A 88 10.98 17.39 4.85
C GLN A 88 10.62 17.30 3.37
N GLY A 89 11.60 17.54 2.51
CA GLY A 89 11.41 17.41 1.06
C GLY A 89 11.11 15.98 0.64
N ALA A 90 11.70 14.99 1.31
CA ALA A 90 11.42 13.58 1.04
C ALA A 90 9.98 13.24 1.37
N PHE A 91 9.46 13.69 2.51
CA PHE A 91 8.05 13.51 2.87
C PHE A 91 7.13 14.16 1.85
N LYS A 92 7.46 15.36 1.42
CA LYS A 92 6.67 16.07 0.41
C LYS A 92 6.67 15.32 -0.91
N ALA A 93 7.82 14.81 -1.34
CA ALA A 93 7.95 14.03 -2.56
C ALA A 93 7.08 12.76 -2.50
N TYR A 94 7.06 12.10 -1.35
CA TYR A 94 6.22 10.93 -1.13
C TYR A 94 4.73 11.28 -1.24
N VAL A 95 4.28 12.31 -0.55
CA VAL A 95 2.88 12.74 -0.59
C VAL A 95 2.47 13.09 -2.03
N ASP A 96 3.31 13.83 -2.75
CA ASP A 96 3.02 14.21 -4.12
C ASP A 96 2.94 12.98 -5.03
N ALA A 97 3.86 12.02 -4.88
CA ALA A 97 3.87 10.80 -5.68
C ALA A 97 2.61 9.96 -5.46
N VAL A 98 2.18 9.83 -4.21
CA VAL A 98 0.96 9.09 -3.87
C VAL A 98 -0.27 9.79 -4.44
N ARG A 99 -0.36 11.11 -4.30
CA ARG A 99 -1.49 11.88 -4.83
C ARG A 99 -1.59 11.82 -6.34
N LYS A 100 -0.45 11.81 -7.03
CA LYS A 100 -0.41 11.71 -8.49
C LYS A 100 -0.61 10.29 -9.00
N GLY A 101 -0.55 9.30 -8.11
CA GLY A 101 -0.63 7.90 -8.50
C GLY A 101 0.64 7.36 -9.12
N SER A 102 1.77 8.06 -8.98
CA SER A 102 3.05 7.60 -9.52
C SER A 102 3.80 6.66 -8.57
N PHE A 103 3.41 6.63 -7.31
CA PHE A 103 3.92 5.66 -6.35
C PHE A 103 2.73 5.03 -5.60
N PRO A 104 2.68 3.71 -5.42
CA PRO A 104 3.64 2.74 -5.95
C PRO A 104 3.50 2.54 -7.46
N ALA A 105 4.64 2.27 -8.10
CA ALA A 105 4.70 1.93 -9.52
C ALA A 105 4.68 0.42 -9.69
N LYS A 106 4.67 -0.06 -10.95
CA LYS A 106 4.66 -1.50 -11.25
C LYS A 106 5.80 -2.25 -10.61
N GLU A 107 6.98 -1.64 -10.57
CA GLU A 107 8.18 -2.26 -9.97
C GLU A 107 8.05 -2.50 -8.47
N HIS A 108 7.09 -1.86 -7.81
CA HIS A 108 6.84 -1.99 -6.38
C HIS A 108 5.72 -2.99 -6.06
N GLU A 109 5.11 -3.59 -7.08
CA GLU A 109 3.97 -4.51 -6.93
C GLU A 109 4.40 -5.96 -6.74
N TYR A 110 3.56 -6.70 -6.05
CA TYR A 110 3.71 -8.16 -5.88
C TYR A 110 2.87 -8.97 -6.86
#